data_f5bd0216ce582856c671838ef5eeeb79
#
_entry.id   f5bd0216ce582856c671838ef5eeeb79
#
_cell.length_a   1.000
_cell.length_b   1.000
_cell.length_c   1.000
_cell.angle_alpha   90.00
_cell.angle_beta   90.00
_cell.angle_gamma   90.00
#
_symmetry.space_group_name_H-M   'P 1'
#
loop_
_entity.id
_entity.type
_entity.pdbx_description
1 polymer ?
#
loop_
_entity_poly.entity_id
_entity_poly.type
_entity_poly.pdbx_seq_one_letter_code
_entity_poly.pdbx_strand_id
1 'polypeptide(L)'
;MLALAATLAGCATVNPYHDPARPHHRPDGFNNLHVDNHRADAPSFWRWQWERLFGERAADELHRVRSVPLDAPLLHGNRGDVTVTWIGHSTVLWQIGGLNILTDPHFGDRASPAGFAGPRRLTPLPTALAALPRIDAVLLSHNHYDHLDRGTVHALAAQPGGPPLFVVPLGVDLWMRDEGIPNVRRMDWWDRIALPGPAGEVVVHFVPVQHWSSRTPWDRHATLWGGYVVEGAAGPRPYRMFFAGDTGYSPDFKLLGERFGGFDFSLIPVGCYEPRWFHAGMHVNEDEAVRIHLDVRSRLSLGIHWGTFRLCDEPVHAPLDELPRARARHGVPDEAFVLFGLGQTRVLAAATR
;
A
#
# COMPACT_ATOMS: atom_id res chain seq x y z
N MET A 1 -12.37 15.82 53.42
CA MET A 1 -12.52 15.22 52.11
C MET A 1 -11.47 15.84 51.19
N LEU A 2 -10.31 15.19 51.03
CA LEU A 2 -9.27 15.60 50.10
C LEU A 2 -9.55 14.91 48.74
N ALA A 3 -9.83 15.70 47.71
CA ALA A 3 -9.96 15.20 46.36
C ALA A 3 -8.55 14.95 45.76
N LEU A 4 -8.19 13.72 45.54
CA LEU A 4 -6.99 13.30 44.82
C LEU A 4 -7.25 13.54 43.31
N ALA A 5 -6.78 14.66 42.79
CA ALA A 5 -6.72 14.88 41.36
C ALA A 5 -5.55 14.04 40.77
N ALA A 6 -5.88 12.85 40.27
CA ALA A 6 -4.93 12.08 39.50
C ALA A 6 -4.73 12.78 38.12
N THR A 7 -3.62 13.48 37.97
CA THR A 7 -3.14 13.97 36.69
C THR A 7 -2.73 12.73 35.88
N LEU A 8 -3.58 12.32 34.94
CA LEU A 8 -3.20 11.42 33.83
C LEU A 8 -2.22 12.20 32.94
N ALA A 9 -0.94 12.17 33.29
CA ALA A 9 0.11 12.50 32.33
C ALA A 9 0.07 11.40 31.25
N GLY A 10 -0.65 11.65 30.15
CA GLY A 10 -0.54 10.84 28.96
C GLY A 10 0.91 10.89 28.53
N CYS A 11 1.60 9.75 28.46
CA CYS A 11 2.89 9.65 27.83
C CYS A 11 2.71 10.13 26.39
N ALA A 12 3.12 11.37 26.10
CA ALA A 12 3.20 11.85 24.72
C ALA A 12 4.17 10.92 23.99
N THR A 13 3.73 10.33 22.90
CA THR A 13 4.63 9.60 22.01
C THR A 13 5.74 10.56 21.57
N VAL A 14 6.97 10.19 21.82
CA VAL A 14 8.12 10.99 21.36
C VAL A 14 8.57 10.38 20.03
N ASN A 15 8.64 11.19 18.99
CA ASN A 15 9.18 10.79 17.71
C ASN A 15 10.72 10.75 17.80
N PRO A 16 11.37 9.56 17.84
CA PRO A 16 12.83 9.48 17.94
C PRO A 16 13.56 9.92 16.66
N TYR A 17 12.83 10.14 15.58
CA TYR A 17 13.35 10.58 14.27
C TYR A 17 13.08 12.07 14.01
N HIS A 18 12.52 12.80 14.98
CA HIS A 18 12.17 14.21 14.78
C HIS A 18 13.36 15.05 14.31
N ASP A 19 13.22 15.61 13.11
CA ASP A 19 14.12 16.58 12.52
C ASP A 19 13.33 17.86 12.22
N PRO A 20 13.56 18.98 12.92
CA PRO A 20 12.81 20.21 12.71
C PRO A 20 13.04 20.86 11.33
N ALA A 21 14.07 20.45 10.59
CA ALA A 21 14.30 20.88 9.21
C ALA A 21 13.37 20.19 8.19
N ARG A 22 12.70 19.11 8.58
CA ARG A 22 11.78 18.36 7.73
C ARG A 22 10.31 18.72 8.03
N PRO A 23 9.57 19.30 7.09
CA PRO A 23 8.23 19.84 7.36
C PRO A 23 7.18 18.79 7.77
N HIS A 24 7.41 17.54 7.43
CA HIS A 24 6.53 16.43 7.80
C HIS A 24 6.89 15.78 9.14
N HIS A 25 8.01 16.16 9.78
CA HIS A 25 8.38 15.68 11.11
C HIS A 25 7.75 16.55 12.20
N ARG A 26 7.21 15.90 13.21
CA ARG A 26 6.68 16.52 14.43
C ARG A 26 7.37 15.89 15.66
N PRO A 27 7.42 16.60 16.79
CA PRO A 27 7.99 16.05 18.03
C PRO A 27 7.28 14.77 18.51
N ASP A 28 5.99 14.61 18.14
CA ASP A 28 5.12 13.51 18.56
C ASP A 28 4.76 12.52 17.42
N GLY A 29 5.34 12.69 16.23
CA GLY A 29 5.08 11.83 15.07
C GLY A 29 5.34 12.47 13.73
N PHE A 30 4.44 12.27 12.76
CA PHE A 30 4.58 12.74 11.39
C PHE A 30 3.32 13.45 10.88
N ASN A 31 3.43 14.17 9.77
CA ASN A 31 2.39 15.02 9.22
C ASN A 31 2.34 14.93 7.68
N ASN A 32 1.17 15.12 7.09
CA ASN A 32 1.03 15.35 5.65
C ASN A 32 1.58 16.73 5.27
N LEU A 33 1.95 16.92 3.98
CA LEU A 33 2.50 18.19 3.50
C LEU A 33 1.42 19.22 3.14
N HIS A 34 0.23 18.78 2.70
CA HIS A 34 -0.76 19.64 2.06
C HIS A 34 -2.09 19.73 2.81
N VAL A 35 -2.28 18.92 3.83
CA VAL A 35 -3.44 19.00 4.72
C VAL A 35 -2.96 18.90 6.16
N ASP A 36 -3.57 19.68 7.03
CA ASP A 36 -3.46 19.41 8.45
C ASP A 36 -4.00 17.99 8.69
N ASN A 37 -3.29 17.23 9.52
CA ASN A 37 -3.73 15.89 9.88
C ASN A 37 -5.08 15.97 10.60
N HIS A 38 -6.15 16.10 9.81
CA HIS A 38 -7.50 16.06 10.36
C HIS A 38 -7.64 14.76 11.11
N ARG A 39 -7.63 14.86 12.43
CA ARG A 39 -8.25 13.82 13.23
C ARG A 39 -9.70 13.80 12.74
N ALA A 40 -10.12 12.68 12.16
CA ALA A 40 -11.52 12.35 12.29
C ALA A 40 -11.81 12.53 13.78
N ASP A 41 -12.53 13.58 14.14
CA ASP A 41 -12.85 13.83 15.53
C ASP A 41 -13.62 12.61 16.05
N ALA A 42 -13.57 12.39 17.35
CA ALA A 42 -14.27 11.24 17.94
C ALA A 42 -15.77 11.22 17.57
N PRO A 43 -16.50 12.36 17.51
CA PRO A 43 -17.86 12.43 17.00
C PRO A 43 -18.02 11.91 15.57
N SER A 44 -17.15 12.27 14.64
CA SER A 44 -17.22 11.79 13.25
C SER A 44 -16.97 10.29 13.16
N PHE A 45 -16.01 9.76 13.91
CA PHE A 45 -15.79 8.31 13.97
C PHE A 45 -17.01 7.56 14.51
N TRP A 46 -17.60 8.03 15.63
CA TRP A 46 -18.79 7.39 16.21
C TRP A 46 -20.03 7.52 15.34
N ARG A 47 -20.19 8.66 14.63
CA ARG A 47 -21.23 8.85 13.63
C ARG A 47 -21.09 7.80 12.51
N TRP A 48 -19.89 7.63 11.96
CA TRP A 48 -19.63 6.62 10.93
C TRP A 48 -19.93 5.20 11.45
N GLN A 49 -19.47 4.85 12.68
CA GLN A 49 -19.78 3.53 13.26
C GLN A 49 -21.29 3.31 13.46
N TRP A 50 -22.01 4.37 13.85
CA TRP A 50 -23.47 4.31 13.98
C TRP A 50 -24.15 4.10 12.63
N GLU A 51 -23.81 4.91 11.61
CA GLU A 51 -24.32 4.76 10.25
C GLU A 51 -23.99 3.35 9.69
N ARG A 52 -22.81 2.83 10.03
CA ARG A 52 -22.36 1.49 9.66
C ARG A 52 -23.15 0.35 10.32
N LEU A 53 -23.62 0.53 11.54
CA LEU A 53 -24.39 -0.47 12.27
C LEU A 53 -25.88 -0.49 11.88
N PHE A 54 -26.46 0.66 11.57
CA PHE A 54 -27.90 0.83 11.38
C PHE A 54 -28.28 1.24 9.95
N GLY A 55 -27.32 1.64 9.11
CA GLY A 55 -27.56 1.99 7.71
C GLY A 55 -27.67 0.76 6.81
N GLU A 56 -28.41 0.92 5.71
CA GLU A 56 -28.41 -0.07 4.63
C GLU A 56 -27.09 -0.03 3.87
N ARG A 57 -26.51 -1.19 3.61
CA ARG A 57 -25.31 -1.34 2.81
C ARG A 57 -25.57 -2.25 1.63
N ALA A 58 -25.06 -1.86 0.45
CA ALA A 58 -25.11 -2.71 -0.72
C ALA A 58 -24.38 -4.04 -0.44
N ALA A 59 -24.93 -5.12 -0.95
CA ALA A 59 -24.35 -6.45 -0.82
C ALA A 59 -23.07 -6.59 -1.66
N ASP A 60 -22.13 -7.39 -1.16
CA ASP A 60 -20.94 -7.74 -1.92
C ASP A 60 -21.25 -8.84 -2.94
N GLU A 61 -20.97 -8.56 -4.21
CA GLU A 61 -21.08 -9.55 -5.28
C GLU A 61 -19.69 -10.20 -5.53
N LEU A 62 -19.28 -11.06 -4.60
CA LEU A 62 -17.94 -11.66 -4.59
C LEU A 62 -17.62 -12.48 -5.84
N HIS A 63 -18.64 -13.05 -6.50
CA HIS A 63 -18.50 -13.79 -7.76
C HIS A 63 -17.97 -12.92 -8.92
N ARG A 64 -18.08 -11.60 -8.83
CA ARG A 64 -17.55 -10.65 -9.81
C ARG A 64 -16.03 -10.43 -9.64
N VAL A 65 -15.49 -10.67 -8.45
CA VAL A 65 -14.04 -10.59 -8.22
C VAL A 65 -13.40 -11.86 -8.76
N ARG A 66 -12.86 -11.76 -9.97
CA ARG A 66 -12.26 -12.92 -10.66
C ARG A 66 -11.01 -13.40 -9.92
N SER A 67 -10.81 -14.71 -9.88
CA SER A 67 -9.56 -15.34 -9.48
C SER A 67 -9.07 -16.21 -10.64
N VAL A 68 -7.76 -16.19 -10.87
CA VAL A 68 -7.11 -17.00 -11.90
C VAL A 68 -5.95 -17.77 -11.24
N PRO A 69 -5.64 -18.97 -11.71
CA PRO A 69 -4.46 -19.69 -11.23
C PRO A 69 -3.19 -18.86 -11.43
N LEU A 70 -2.30 -18.91 -10.45
CA LEU A 70 -1.00 -18.28 -10.54
C LEU A 70 -0.17 -18.97 -11.63
N ASP A 71 0.52 -18.20 -12.49
CA ASP A 71 1.48 -18.73 -13.45
C ASP A 71 2.82 -19.01 -12.75
N ALA A 72 2.85 -20.08 -11.94
CA ALA A 72 4.03 -20.45 -11.18
C ALA A 72 5.26 -20.74 -12.06
N PRO A 73 5.16 -21.44 -13.23
CA PRO A 73 6.29 -21.61 -14.13
C PRO A 73 6.89 -20.27 -14.60
N LEU A 74 6.06 -19.29 -14.99
CA LEU A 74 6.53 -17.97 -15.37
C LEU A 74 7.24 -17.29 -14.20
N LEU A 75 6.63 -17.26 -13.01
CA LEU A 75 7.16 -16.53 -11.86
C LEU A 75 8.48 -17.12 -11.35
N HIS A 76 8.58 -18.46 -11.25
CA HIS A 76 9.81 -19.13 -10.82
C HIS A 76 10.88 -19.16 -11.91
N GLY A 77 10.47 -19.14 -13.18
CA GLY A 77 11.37 -19.16 -14.35
C GLY A 77 11.89 -17.78 -14.74
N ASN A 78 11.26 -16.70 -14.30
CA ASN A 78 11.63 -15.35 -14.69
C ASN A 78 13.06 -15.00 -14.25
N ARG A 79 13.87 -14.45 -15.19
CA ARG A 79 15.27 -14.08 -14.94
C ARG A 79 15.56 -12.61 -15.24
N GLY A 80 14.59 -11.86 -15.77
CA GLY A 80 14.83 -10.44 -16.09
C GLY A 80 13.65 -9.71 -16.71
N ASP A 81 12.59 -10.40 -17.07
CA ASP A 81 11.35 -9.74 -17.52
C ASP A 81 10.75 -8.92 -16.36
N VAL A 82 10.22 -7.75 -16.68
CA VAL A 82 9.42 -6.98 -15.71
C VAL A 82 8.01 -7.55 -15.69
N THR A 83 7.62 -8.12 -14.56
CA THR A 83 6.29 -8.69 -14.39
C THR A 83 5.60 -8.11 -13.16
N VAL A 84 4.28 -8.15 -13.18
CA VAL A 84 3.42 -7.79 -12.05
C VAL A 84 2.36 -8.86 -11.87
N THR A 85 2.15 -9.29 -10.61
CA THR A 85 1.12 -10.27 -10.22
C THR A 85 0.32 -9.72 -9.06
N TRP A 86 -0.99 -9.58 -9.21
CA TRP A 86 -1.85 -9.14 -8.13
C TRP A 86 -2.29 -10.32 -7.26
N ILE A 87 -1.86 -10.34 -6.01
CA ILE A 87 -2.21 -11.40 -5.05
C ILE A 87 -3.52 -11.08 -4.33
N GLY A 88 -3.81 -9.79 -4.15
CA GLY A 88 -5.03 -9.28 -3.52
C GLY A 88 -4.77 -8.09 -2.63
N HIS A 89 -5.77 -7.25 -2.42
CA HIS A 89 -5.65 -6.00 -1.69
C HIS A 89 -4.50 -5.13 -2.25
N SER A 90 -3.54 -4.73 -1.42
CA SER A 90 -2.31 -4.02 -1.83
C SER A 90 -1.09 -4.94 -1.96
N THR A 91 -1.29 -6.27 -1.86
CA THR A 91 -0.25 -7.27 -2.04
C THR A 91 -0.04 -7.54 -3.53
N VAL A 92 1.10 -7.10 -4.04
CA VAL A 92 1.50 -7.28 -5.44
C VAL A 92 2.94 -7.79 -5.50
N LEU A 93 3.16 -8.86 -6.27
CA LEU A 93 4.51 -9.32 -6.57
C LEU A 93 5.01 -8.62 -7.83
N TRP A 94 6.11 -7.89 -7.71
CA TRP A 94 6.88 -7.31 -8.80
C TRP A 94 8.14 -8.12 -9.02
N GLN A 95 8.43 -8.43 -10.27
CA GLN A 95 9.73 -8.96 -10.67
C GLN A 95 10.41 -7.94 -11.57
N ILE A 96 11.57 -7.43 -11.18
CA ILE A 96 12.33 -6.42 -11.87
C ILE A 96 13.82 -6.57 -11.53
N GLY A 97 14.71 -6.43 -12.51
CA GLY A 97 16.16 -6.61 -12.30
C GLY A 97 16.54 -8.01 -11.81
N GLY A 98 15.67 -9.00 -12.00
CA GLY A 98 15.82 -10.37 -11.47
C GLY A 98 15.51 -10.51 -9.98
N LEU A 99 14.97 -9.46 -9.34
CA LEU A 99 14.49 -9.47 -7.95
C LEU A 99 12.99 -9.71 -7.88
N ASN A 100 12.55 -10.40 -6.83
CA ASN A 100 11.15 -10.58 -6.43
C ASN A 100 10.83 -9.61 -5.29
N ILE A 101 10.04 -8.59 -5.58
CA ILE A 101 9.67 -7.53 -4.64
C ILE A 101 8.18 -7.64 -4.33
N LEU A 102 7.82 -7.68 -3.05
CA LEU A 102 6.43 -7.81 -2.61
C LEU A 102 5.98 -6.53 -1.89
N THR A 103 4.86 -5.94 -2.32
CA THR A 103 4.27 -4.77 -1.67
C THR A 103 3.25 -5.18 -0.62
N ASP A 104 3.23 -4.52 0.52
CA ASP A 104 2.25 -4.64 1.62
C ASP A 104 1.68 -6.08 1.78
N PRO A 105 2.54 -7.07 2.07
CA PRO A 105 2.14 -8.46 2.02
C PRO A 105 1.19 -8.83 3.15
N HIS A 106 -0.03 -9.22 2.76
CA HIS A 106 -1.06 -9.66 3.67
C HIS A 106 -1.63 -11.02 3.24
N PHE A 107 -1.25 -12.09 3.92
CA PHE A 107 -1.73 -13.46 3.69
C PHE A 107 -2.63 -13.96 4.81
N GLY A 108 -2.88 -13.14 5.83
CA GLY A 108 -3.77 -13.45 6.94
C GLY A 108 -5.25 -13.42 6.56
N ASP A 109 -6.08 -14.07 7.39
CA ASP A 109 -7.53 -14.12 7.20
C ASP A 109 -8.24 -12.83 7.59
N ARG A 110 -7.60 -11.96 8.37
CA ARG A 110 -8.19 -10.72 8.89
C ARG A 110 -7.20 -9.57 8.91
N ALA A 111 -7.67 -8.41 8.51
CA ALA A 111 -7.00 -7.13 8.72
C ALA A 111 -7.27 -6.63 10.15
N SER A 112 -6.60 -7.25 11.15
CA SER A 112 -6.92 -6.99 12.56
C SER A 112 -5.80 -7.49 13.48
N PRO A 113 -5.62 -6.87 14.67
CA PRO A 113 -4.75 -7.42 15.71
C PRO A 113 -5.27 -8.73 16.32
N ALA A 114 -6.57 -9.00 16.17
CA ALA A 114 -7.25 -10.15 16.77
C ALA A 114 -7.68 -11.14 15.67
N GLY A 115 -7.30 -12.42 15.80
CA GLY A 115 -7.66 -13.45 14.82
C GLY A 115 -9.17 -13.79 14.78
N PHE A 116 -9.95 -13.36 15.78
CA PHE A 116 -11.38 -13.66 15.90
C PHE A 116 -12.29 -12.46 15.57
N ALA A 117 -11.77 -11.25 15.44
CA ALA A 117 -12.53 -10.02 15.24
C ALA A 117 -11.88 -9.14 14.16
N GLY A 118 -12.63 -8.14 13.66
CA GLY A 118 -12.20 -7.20 12.61
C GLY A 118 -12.46 -7.70 11.18
N PRO A 119 -12.12 -6.90 10.16
CA PRO A 119 -12.42 -7.19 8.76
C PRO A 119 -11.84 -8.54 8.32
N ARG A 120 -12.71 -9.42 7.83
CA ARG A 120 -12.31 -10.74 7.32
C ARG A 120 -12.02 -10.66 5.84
N ARG A 121 -11.07 -11.48 5.37
CA ARG A 121 -10.84 -11.71 3.96
C ARG A 121 -12.10 -12.33 3.33
N LEU A 122 -12.63 -11.69 2.30
CA LEU A 122 -13.85 -12.09 1.61
C LEU A 122 -13.57 -12.97 0.39
N THR A 123 -12.45 -12.74 -0.28
CA THR A 123 -12.02 -13.52 -1.45
C THR A 123 -10.84 -14.42 -1.08
N PRO A 124 -10.79 -15.67 -1.57
CA PRO A 124 -9.68 -16.56 -1.27
C PRO A 124 -8.36 -16.03 -1.86
N LEU A 125 -7.26 -16.35 -1.19
CA LEU A 125 -5.93 -16.12 -1.76
C LEU A 125 -5.77 -16.98 -3.03
N PRO A 126 -5.19 -16.43 -4.11
CA PRO A 126 -4.93 -17.20 -5.34
C PRO A 126 -3.81 -18.22 -5.15
N THR A 127 -3.00 -18.07 -4.11
CA THR A 127 -1.87 -18.94 -3.78
C THR A 127 -1.48 -18.81 -2.31
N ALA A 128 -0.78 -19.82 -1.79
CA ALA A 128 -0.10 -19.72 -0.50
C ALA A 128 1.20 -18.91 -0.64
N LEU A 129 1.61 -18.22 0.42
CA LEU A 129 2.87 -17.47 0.45
C LEU A 129 4.08 -18.35 0.06
N ALA A 130 4.14 -19.57 0.56
CA ALA A 130 5.22 -20.53 0.28
C ALA A 130 5.29 -21.01 -1.18
N ALA A 131 4.26 -20.77 -1.97
CA ALA A 131 4.25 -21.13 -3.40
C ALA A 131 4.76 -19.99 -4.30
N LEU A 132 5.00 -18.79 -3.75
CA LEU A 132 5.67 -17.69 -4.46
C LEU A 132 7.17 -18.02 -4.61
N PRO A 133 7.85 -17.44 -5.62
CA PRO A 133 9.31 -17.46 -5.64
C PRO A 133 9.86 -16.79 -4.37
N ARG A 134 11.11 -17.13 -4.00
CA ARG A 134 11.77 -16.48 -2.86
C ARG A 134 11.68 -14.95 -3.01
N ILE A 135 11.22 -14.29 -1.96
CA ILE A 135 11.10 -12.83 -1.95
C ILE A 135 12.44 -12.21 -1.56
N ASP A 136 12.91 -11.25 -2.33
CA ASP A 136 14.18 -10.56 -2.12
C ASP A 136 14.00 -9.27 -1.33
N ALA A 137 12.91 -8.54 -1.57
CA ALA A 137 12.56 -7.35 -0.82
C ALA A 137 11.05 -7.25 -0.56
N VAL A 138 10.69 -6.61 0.54
CA VAL A 138 9.32 -6.25 0.92
C VAL A 138 9.24 -4.74 1.07
N LEU A 139 8.29 -4.10 0.40
CA LEU A 139 8.03 -2.67 0.52
C LEU A 139 6.74 -2.49 1.34
N LEU A 140 6.85 -1.89 2.54
CA LEU A 140 5.72 -1.59 3.40
C LEU A 140 5.40 -0.10 3.32
N SER A 141 4.19 0.24 2.90
CA SER A 141 3.75 1.63 2.74
C SER A 141 3.47 2.32 4.07
N HIS A 142 2.84 1.62 5.00
CA HIS A 142 2.48 2.11 6.34
C HIS A 142 2.11 0.95 7.28
N ASN A 143 1.69 1.27 8.51
CA ASN A 143 1.53 0.27 9.57
C ASN A 143 0.10 -0.22 9.81
N HIS A 144 -0.91 0.16 9.01
CA HIS A 144 -2.27 -0.36 9.21
C HIS A 144 -2.32 -1.89 9.10
N TYR A 145 -3.34 -2.51 9.73
CA TYR A 145 -3.41 -3.96 9.85
C TYR A 145 -3.66 -4.68 8.52
N ASP A 146 -4.19 -4.02 7.52
CA ASP A 146 -4.42 -4.55 6.17
C ASP A 146 -3.19 -4.43 5.25
N HIS A 147 -2.13 -3.73 5.69
CA HIS A 147 -0.86 -3.58 4.98
C HIS A 147 0.31 -4.26 5.70
N LEU A 148 0.36 -4.18 7.02
CA LEU A 148 1.38 -4.79 7.86
C LEU A 148 0.78 -5.98 8.63
N ASP A 149 0.74 -7.15 8.00
CA ASP A 149 0.29 -8.39 8.61
C ASP A 149 1.43 -9.09 9.34
N ARG A 150 1.30 -9.17 10.69
CA ARG A 150 2.31 -9.76 11.58
C ARG A 150 2.68 -11.19 11.17
N GLY A 151 1.67 -12.02 10.88
CA GLY A 151 1.88 -13.42 10.51
C GLY A 151 2.66 -13.57 9.21
N THR A 152 2.32 -12.77 8.21
CA THR A 152 3.02 -12.75 6.91
C THR A 152 4.46 -12.27 7.04
N VAL A 153 4.70 -11.21 7.84
CA VAL A 153 6.06 -10.69 8.07
C VAL A 153 6.95 -11.76 8.72
N HIS A 154 6.47 -12.45 9.76
CA HIS A 154 7.21 -13.55 10.38
C HIS A 154 7.46 -14.72 9.42
N ALA A 155 6.47 -15.10 8.60
CA ALA A 155 6.63 -16.16 7.62
C ALA A 155 7.68 -15.81 6.56
N LEU A 156 7.69 -14.55 6.08
CA LEU A 156 8.71 -14.06 5.15
C LEU A 156 10.10 -13.98 5.79
N ALA A 157 10.19 -13.55 7.06
CA ALA A 157 11.47 -13.54 7.78
C ALA A 157 12.07 -14.94 7.94
N ALA A 158 11.23 -15.97 8.00
CA ALA A 158 11.61 -17.37 8.12
C ALA A 158 11.65 -18.13 6.78
N GLN A 159 11.49 -17.45 5.63
CA GLN A 159 11.47 -18.13 4.32
C GLN A 159 12.78 -18.88 4.03
N PRO A 160 12.75 -19.98 3.27
CA PRO A 160 13.97 -20.65 2.81
C PRO A 160 14.88 -19.71 2.02
N GLY A 161 16.19 -19.81 2.24
CA GLY A 161 17.19 -18.93 1.58
C GLY A 161 17.42 -17.60 2.28
N GLY A 162 16.86 -17.41 3.46
CA GLY A 162 17.05 -16.22 4.32
C GLY A 162 15.99 -15.13 4.18
N PRO A 163 15.93 -14.23 5.15
CA PRO A 163 14.92 -13.16 5.18
C PRO A 163 15.06 -12.19 4.00
N PRO A 164 13.95 -11.66 3.48
CA PRO A 164 14.00 -10.56 2.52
C PRO A 164 14.54 -9.29 3.19
N LEU A 165 14.93 -8.29 2.41
CA LEU A 165 15.10 -6.94 2.92
C LEU A 165 13.72 -6.30 3.12
N PHE A 166 13.36 -5.98 4.37
CA PHE A 166 12.16 -5.21 4.66
C PHE A 166 12.49 -3.71 4.55
N VAL A 167 11.92 -3.05 3.56
CA VAL A 167 12.01 -1.60 3.36
C VAL A 167 10.76 -0.97 3.96
N VAL A 168 10.95 -0.14 4.97
CA VAL A 168 9.85 0.32 5.82
C VAL A 168 9.93 1.82 6.11
N PRO A 169 8.82 2.52 6.38
CA PRO A 169 8.83 3.90 6.83
C PRO A 169 9.47 4.06 8.21
N LEU A 170 9.95 5.28 8.51
CA LEU A 170 10.41 5.65 9.86
C LEU A 170 9.37 5.27 10.92
N GLY A 171 9.83 4.67 12.01
CA GLY A 171 9.00 4.21 13.12
C GLY A 171 8.48 2.77 12.96
N VAL A 172 8.26 2.28 11.74
CA VAL A 172 7.92 0.87 11.49
C VAL A 172 9.12 -0.04 11.78
N ASP A 173 10.34 0.45 11.59
CA ASP A 173 11.56 -0.27 11.97
C ASP A 173 11.64 -0.57 13.48
N LEU A 174 11.06 0.26 14.33
CA LEU A 174 10.97 -0.01 15.77
C LEU A 174 10.04 -1.19 16.04
N TRP A 175 8.88 -1.23 15.39
CA TRP A 175 7.97 -2.37 15.47
C TRP A 175 8.64 -3.66 14.96
N MET A 176 9.34 -3.59 13.81
CA MET A 176 10.10 -4.73 13.27
C MET A 176 11.14 -5.25 14.27
N ARG A 177 11.88 -4.34 14.90
CA ARG A 177 12.87 -4.69 15.95
C ARG A 177 12.19 -5.39 17.12
N ASP A 178 11.07 -4.87 17.60
CA ASP A 178 10.37 -5.40 18.76
C ASP A 178 9.74 -6.78 18.46
N GLU A 179 9.41 -7.05 17.18
CA GLU A 179 9.00 -8.37 16.67
C GLU A 179 10.19 -9.31 16.37
N GLY A 180 11.45 -8.85 16.53
CA GLY A 180 12.63 -9.64 16.24
C GLY A 180 12.86 -9.90 14.74
N ILE A 181 12.31 -9.06 13.87
CA ILE A 181 12.43 -9.19 12.41
C ILE A 181 13.80 -8.66 11.97
N PRO A 182 14.65 -9.49 11.33
CA PRO A 182 15.96 -9.06 10.85
C PRO A 182 15.87 -8.37 9.49
N ASN A 183 17.01 -7.82 9.05
CA ASN A 183 17.22 -7.29 7.69
C ASN A 183 16.24 -6.19 7.32
N VAL A 184 16.20 -5.11 8.13
CA VAL A 184 15.29 -3.98 7.97
C VAL A 184 16.04 -2.72 7.53
N ARG A 185 15.51 -2.03 6.52
CA ARG A 185 15.96 -0.70 6.09
C ARG A 185 14.80 0.29 6.25
N ARG A 186 14.95 1.21 7.21
CA ARG A 186 14.01 2.33 7.33
C ARG A 186 14.31 3.41 6.30
N MET A 187 13.26 4.12 5.87
CA MET A 187 13.33 5.22 4.92
C MET A 187 12.47 6.39 5.37
N ASP A 188 12.95 7.58 5.11
CA ASP A 188 12.19 8.82 5.15
C ASP A 188 11.78 9.24 3.74
N TRP A 189 10.83 10.18 3.60
CA TRP A 189 10.46 10.71 2.29
C TRP A 189 11.68 11.27 1.55
N TRP A 190 11.79 10.87 0.28
CA TRP A 190 12.88 11.19 -0.63
C TRP A 190 14.18 10.42 -0.40
N ASP A 191 14.22 9.52 0.58
CA ASP A 191 15.33 8.57 0.68
C ASP A 191 15.30 7.58 -0.49
N ARG A 192 16.47 7.05 -0.82
CA ARG A 192 16.63 6.01 -1.83
C ARG A 192 17.66 4.98 -1.39
N ILE A 193 17.46 3.75 -1.87
CA ILE A 193 18.42 2.65 -1.72
C ILE A 193 18.59 1.95 -3.06
N ALA A 194 19.79 1.39 -3.25
CA ALA A 194 20.07 0.51 -4.39
C ALA A 194 20.10 -0.94 -3.93
N LEU A 195 19.43 -1.80 -4.69
CA LEU A 195 19.38 -3.24 -4.48
C LEU A 195 20.12 -3.92 -5.64
N PRO A 196 21.19 -4.67 -5.38
CA PRO A 196 21.85 -5.42 -6.45
C PRO A 196 20.96 -6.56 -6.91
N GLY A 197 20.52 -6.52 -8.15
CA GLY A 197 19.74 -7.59 -8.77
C GLY A 197 20.57 -8.40 -9.77
N PRO A 198 20.27 -9.68 -9.97
CA PRO A 198 20.98 -10.55 -10.92
C PRO A 198 20.95 -10.04 -12.37
N ALA A 199 19.91 -9.31 -12.76
CA ALA A 199 19.74 -8.74 -14.10
C ALA A 199 19.92 -7.20 -14.13
N GLY A 200 20.53 -6.62 -13.09
CA GLY A 200 20.81 -5.20 -12.97
C GLY A 200 20.36 -4.59 -11.65
N GLU A 201 20.93 -3.43 -11.33
CA GLU A 201 20.59 -2.70 -10.12
C GLU A 201 19.13 -2.23 -10.14
N VAL A 202 18.46 -2.35 -9.00
CA VAL A 202 17.11 -1.80 -8.77
C VAL A 202 17.22 -0.72 -7.70
N VAL A 203 16.73 0.48 -8.03
CA VAL A 203 16.71 1.61 -7.09
C VAL A 203 15.30 1.78 -6.55
N VAL A 204 15.18 1.82 -5.22
CA VAL A 204 13.92 2.04 -4.52
C VAL A 204 13.95 3.41 -3.87
N HIS A 205 12.96 4.25 -4.16
CA HIS A 205 12.74 5.55 -3.52
C HIS A 205 11.50 5.47 -2.66
N PHE A 206 11.53 6.10 -1.48
CA PHE A 206 10.34 6.30 -0.66
C PHE A 206 9.83 7.72 -0.86
N VAL A 207 8.54 7.87 -1.15
CA VAL A 207 7.96 9.14 -1.61
C VAL A 207 6.71 9.53 -0.84
N PRO A 208 6.41 10.84 -0.69
CA PRO A 208 5.23 11.30 0.02
C PRO A 208 3.93 10.89 -0.68
N VAL A 209 2.94 10.56 0.12
CA VAL A 209 1.52 10.44 -0.22
C VAL A 209 0.70 10.95 0.96
N GLN A 210 -0.58 11.24 0.76
CA GLN A 210 -1.44 11.80 1.79
C GLN A 210 -2.20 10.69 2.52
N HIS A 211 -1.70 10.27 3.68
CA HIS A 211 -2.35 9.23 4.48
C HIS A 211 -2.11 9.42 5.97
N TRP A 212 -2.11 8.36 6.74
CA TRP A 212 -1.88 8.33 8.17
C TRP A 212 -1.40 6.94 8.63
N SER A 213 -1.03 6.84 9.90
CA SER A 213 -0.60 5.59 10.51
C SER A 213 -1.22 5.39 11.88
N SER A 214 -1.55 4.16 12.24
CA SER A 214 -1.97 3.75 13.59
C SER A 214 -2.12 2.23 13.66
N ARG A 215 -1.74 1.64 14.79
CA ARG A 215 -2.07 0.25 15.17
C ARG A 215 -2.78 0.17 16.51
N THR A 216 -2.72 1.25 17.31
CA THR A 216 -3.36 1.36 18.62
C THR A 216 -4.08 2.70 18.74
N PRO A 217 -4.96 2.90 19.72
CA PRO A 217 -5.60 4.21 19.92
C PRO A 217 -4.63 5.35 20.28
N TRP A 218 -3.38 5.03 20.64
CA TRP A 218 -2.41 5.98 21.17
C TRP A 218 -1.21 6.25 20.24
N ASP A 219 -1.04 5.49 19.17
CA ASP A 219 0.12 5.62 18.26
C ASP A 219 -0.21 6.26 16.92
N ARG A 220 -1.32 7.02 16.85
CA ARG A 220 -1.71 7.71 15.63
C ARG A 220 -0.60 8.66 15.18
N HIS A 221 -0.18 8.52 13.90
CA HIS A 221 0.92 9.26 13.27
C HIS A 221 2.30 9.04 13.91
N ALA A 222 2.46 8.06 14.79
CA ALA A 222 3.76 7.76 15.41
C ALA A 222 4.78 7.14 14.43
N THR A 223 4.31 6.52 13.34
CA THR A 223 5.14 6.06 12.24
C THR A 223 4.84 6.87 10.98
N LEU A 224 5.83 6.97 10.08
CA LEU A 224 5.63 7.58 8.76
C LEU A 224 4.84 6.65 7.85
N TRP A 225 4.33 7.17 6.76
CA TRP A 225 3.67 6.48 5.65
C TRP A 225 4.18 7.01 4.32
N GLY A 226 3.99 6.28 3.23
CA GLY A 226 4.42 6.75 1.92
C GLY A 226 4.18 5.74 0.81
N GLY A 227 4.48 6.18 -0.41
CA GLY A 227 4.56 5.34 -1.59
C GLY A 227 6.00 4.96 -1.92
N TYR A 228 6.15 4.14 -2.94
CA TYR A 228 7.46 3.73 -3.44
C TYR A 228 7.57 3.94 -4.94
N VAL A 229 8.73 4.44 -5.38
CA VAL A 229 9.15 4.38 -6.79
C VAL A 229 10.26 3.36 -6.91
N VAL A 230 10.10 2.42 -7.83
CA VAL A 230 11.08 1.37 -8.12
C VAL A 230 11.56 1.54 -9.55
N GLU A 231 12.87 1.71 -9.71
CA GLU A 231 13.53 1.84 -11.01
C GLU A 231 14.47 0.65 -11.22
N GLY A 232 14.36 -0.02 -12.37
CA GLY A 232 15.24 -1.13 -12.71
C GLY A 232 15.52 -1.20 -14.19
N ALA A 233 16.57 -1.92 -14.58
CA ALA A 233 16.91 -2.08 -15.99
C ALA A 233 15.86 -2.91 -16.74
N ALA A 234 15.30 -2.35 -17.81
CA ALA A 234 14.47 -3.06 -18.77
C ALA A 234 14.51 -2.30 -20.12
N GLY A 235 15.64 -2.36 -20.82
CA GLY A 235 15.86 -1.66 -22.08
C GLY A 235 16.79 -0.45 -21.96
N PRO A 236 16.71 0.52 -22.89
CA PRO A 236 17.67 1.62 -22.98
C PRO A 236 17.54 2.68 -21.87
N ARG A 237 16.46 2.67 -21.13
CA ARG A 237 16.23 3.52 -19.97
C ARG A 237 15.66 2.70 -18.80
N PRO A 238 15.81 3.18 -17.55
CA PRO A 238 15.17 2.53 -16.40
C PRO A 238 13.65 2.40 -16.60
N TYR A 239 13.11 1.23 -16.29
CA TYR A 239 11.68 0.99 -16.16
C TYR A 239 11.23 1.49 -14.80
N ARG A 240 10.25 2.38 -14.76
CA ARG A 240 9.77 3.02 -13.54
C ARG A 240 8.43 2.49 -13.14
N MET A 241 8.36 2.00 -11.90
CA MET A 241 7.14 1.52 -11.28
C MET A 241 6.82 2.40 -10.06
N PHE A 242 5.56 2.76 -9.89
CA PHE A 242 5.07 3.52 -8.74
C PHE A 242 4.07 2.68 -7.94
N PHE A 243 4.22 2.66 -6.64
CA PHE A 243 3.27 2.08 -5.69
C PHE A 243 2.80 3.19 -4.75
N ALA A 244 1.53 3.55 -4.82
CA ALA A 244 0.98 4.65 -4.01
C ALA A 244 0.79 4.26 -2.53
N GLY A 245 0.64 2.97 -2.20
CA GLY A 245 0.08 2.59 -0.91
C GLY A 245 -1.35 3.08 -0.77
N ASP A 246 -1.75 3.46 0.44
CA ASP A 246 -3.01 4.14 0.68
C ASP A 246 -2.82 5.65 0.65
N THR A 247 -3.81 6.34 0.06
CA THR A 247 -3.72 7.79 -0.06
C THR A 247 -5.06 8.47 -0.32
N GLY A 248 -5.24 9.69 0.22
CA GLY A 248 -6.13 10.70 -0.33
C GLY A 248 -5.48 11.38 -1.54
N TYR A 249 -6.28 12.13 -2.32
CA TYR A 249 -5.74 12.89 -3.43
C TYR A 249 -5.00 14.14 -2.94
N SER A 250 -3.76 14.34 -3.42
CA SER A 250 -2.91 15.47 -3.02
C SER A 250 -2.06 16.01 -4.17
N PRO A 251 -1.50 17.23 -4.04
CA PRO A 251 -0.54 17.78 -5.01
C PRO A 251 0.75 16.96 -5.17
N ASP A 252 1.06 16.05 -4.25
CA ASP A 252 2.25 15.21 -4.30
C ASP A 252 2.36 14.43 -5.61
N PHE A 253 1.23 13.96 -6.16
CA PHE A 253 1.22 13.17 -7.40
C PHE A 253 1.71 13.94 -8.61
N LYS A 254 1.36 15.23 -8.70
CA LYS A 254 1.85 16.10 -9.76
C LYS A 254 3.35 16.32 -9.64
N LEU A 255 3.83 16.56 -8.41
CA LEU A 255 5.26 16.67 -8.12
C LEU A 255 6.01 15.39 -8.48
N LEU A 256 5.44 14.20 -8.17
CA LEU A 256 6.03 12.90 -8.54
C LEU A 256 6.12 12.74 -10.07
N GLY A 257 5.04 13.04 -10.79
CA GLY A 257 5.02 13.00 -12.25
C GLY A 257 6.06 13.94 -12.89
N GLU A 258 6.27 15.12 -12.32
CA GLU A 258 7.29 16.08 -12.75
C GLU A 258 8.71 15.59 -12.43
N ARG A 259 8.93 15.16 -11.18
CA ARG A 259 10.25 14.76 -10.69
C ARG A 259 10.81 13.52 -11.36
N PHE A 260 9.97 12.51 -11.61
CA PHE A 260 10.37 11.25 -12.23
C PHE A 260 10.16 11.24 -13.76
N GLY A 261 9.48 12.24 -14.32
CA GLY A 261 9.18 12.33 -15.76
C GLY A 261 8.13 11.32 -16.22
N GLY A 262 7.33 10.78 -15.30
CA GLY A 262 6.30 9.78 -15.55
C GLY A 262 6.73 8.34 -15.21
N PHE A 263 5.75 7.43 -15.22
CA PHE A 263 5.91 6.03 -14.83
C PHE A 263 5.46 5.10 -15.95
N ASP A 264 6.14 3.98 -16.11
CA ASP A 264 5.74 2.93 -17.04
C ASP A 264 4.57 2.12 -16.48
N PHE A 265 4.53 1.96 -15.14
CA PHE A 265 3.49 1.24 -14.43
C PHE A 265 3.23 1.83 -13.04
N SER A 266 1.95 1.90 -12.63
CA SER A 266 1.59 2.38 -11.29
C SER A 266 0.56 1.48 -10.63
N LEU A 267 0.70 1.28 -9.31
CA LEU A 267 -0.31 0.68 -8.43
C LEU A 267 -1.03 1.82 -7.69
N ILE A 268 -2.33 1.99 -7.94
CA ILE A 268 -3.13 3.08 -7.41
C ILE A 268 -4.35 2.49 -6.68
N PRO A 269 -4.65 2.88 -5.42
CA PRO A 269 -5.80 2.37 -4.71
C PRO A 269 -7.12 2.82 -5.37
N VAL A 270 -8.13 1.94 -5.35
CA VAL A 270 -9.47 2.19 -5.88
C VAL A 270 -10.55 1.64 -4.95
N GLY A 271 -10.26 1.54 -3.66
CA GLY A 271 -11.21 1.02 -2.66
C GLY A 271 -10.99 1.64 -1.29
N CYS A 272 -11.97 1.44 -0.42
CA CYS A 272 -12.09 2.02 0.91
C CYS A 272 -12.27 3.55 0.91
N TYR A 273 -13.29 4.04 0.20
CA TYR A 273 -13.52 5.49 0.05
C TYR A 273 -14.87 5.99 0.59
N GLU A 274 -15.84 5.12 0.84
CA GLU A 274 -17.15 5.54 1.39
C GLU A 274 -17.24 5.37 2.91
N PRO A 275 -17.91 6.29 3.60
CA PRO A 275 -18.53 7.51 3.07
C PRO A 275 -17.48 8.61 2.83
N ARG A 276 -17.62 9.33 1.71
CA ARG A 276 -16.67 10.40 1.29
C ARG A 276 -16.44 11.46 2.36
N TRP A 277 -17.48 11.84 3.13
CA TRP A 277 -17.35 12.85 4.17
C TRP A 277 -16.35 12.47 5.27
N PHE A 278 -16.04 11.17 5.41
CA PHE A 278 -15.10 10.64 6.40
C PHE A 278 -13.76 10.25 5.78
N HIS A 279 -13.77 9.65 4.57
CA HIS A 279 -12.59 9.03 3.97
C HIS A 279 -11.86 9.89 2.93
N ALA A 280 -12.48 10.94 2.37
CA ALA A 280 -11.91 11.70 1.24
C ALA A 280 -10.48 12.23 1.44
N GLY A 281 -10.10 12.55 2.68
CA GLY A 281 -8.74 13.02 2.99
C GLY A 281 -7.69 11.91 3.11
N MET A 282 -8.11 10.64 3.15
CA MET A 282 -7.25 9.49 3.46
C MET A 282 -7.26 8.42 2.37
N HIS A 283 -8.35 8.35 1.60
CA HIS A 283 -8.56 7.36 0.53
C HIS A 283 -9.19 8.01 -0.69
N VAL A 284 -8.67 7.67 -1.86
CA VAL A 284 -9.23 8.12 -3.14
C VAL A 284 -10.34 7.18 -3.62
N ASN A 285 -11.34 7.76 -4.30
CA ASN A 285 -12.25 6.99 -5.14
C ASN A 285 -11.67 6.81 -6.56
N GLU A 286 -12.40 6.13 -7.44
CA GLU A 286 -11.92 5.84 -8.79
C GLU A 286 -11.72 7.10 -9.64
N ASP A 287 -12.49 8.15 -9.42
CA ASP A 287 -12.31 9.43 -10.13
C ASP A 287 -10.99 10.09 -9.75
N GLU A 288 -10.71 10.16 -8.44
CA GLU A 288 -9.45 10.67 -7.92
C GLU A 288 -8.27 9.75 -8.29
N ALA A 289 -8.47 8.43 -8.32
CA ALA A 289 -7.46 7.47 -8.76
C ALA A 289 -7.06 7.69 -10.23
N VAL A 290 -8.04 7.97 -11.10
CA VAL A 290 -7.77 8.35 -12.50
C VAL A 290 -7.04 9.68 -12.60
N ARG A 291 -7.33 10.64 -11.74
CA ARG A 291 -6.57 11.91 -11.66
C ARG A 291 -5.13 11.65 -11.22
N ILE A 292 -4.89 10.75 -10.24
CA ILE A 292 -3.53 10.33 -9.87
C ILE A 292 -2.80 9.74 -11.08
N HIS A 293 -3.44 8.81 -11.80
CA HIS A 293 -2.87 8.22 -13.02
C HIS A 293 -2.38 9.29 -14.00
N LEU A 294 -3.17 10.34 -14.22
CA LEU A 294 -2.83 11.44 -15.11
C LEU A 294 -1.70 12.32 -14.54
N ASP A 295 -1.79 12.69 -13.25
CA ASP A 295 -0.83 13.57 -12.58
C ASP A 295 0.57 12.93 -12.48
N VAL A 296 0.65 11.63 -12.15
CA VAL A 296 1.91 10.89 -12.14
C VAL A 296 2.38 10.53 -13.55
N ARG A 297 1.59 10.84 -14.59
CA ARG A 297 1.89 10.54 -16.00
C ARG A 297 2.17 9.05 -16.21
N SER A 298 1.33 8.19 -15.63
CA SER A 298 1.48 6.74 -15.78
C SER A 298 1.06 6.27 -17.17
N ARG A 299 1.82 5.36 -17.78
CA ARG A 299 1.45 4.73 -19.06
C ARG A 299 0.41 3.62 -18.85
N LEU A 300 0.53 2.91 -17.75
CA LEU A 300 -0.38 1.84 -17.34
C LEU A 300 -0.54 1.88 -15.84
N SER A 301 -1.77 1.84 -15.34
CA SER A 301 -2.05 1.68 -13.90
C SER A 301 -2.86 0.43 -13.63
N LEU A 302 -2.63 -0.17 -12.47
CA LEU A 302 -3.42 -1.25 -11.90
C LEU A 302 -4.12 -0.75 -10.64
N GLY A 303 -5.44 -0.91 -10.58
CA GLY A 303 -6.24 -0.65 -9.38
C GLY A 303 -6.00 -1.71 -8.32
N ILE A 304 -5.62 -1.27 -7.13
CA ILE A 304 -5.38 -2.10 -5.95
C ILE A 304 -6.30 -1.68 -4.79
N HIS A 305 -6.15 -2.30 -3.62
CA HIS A 305 -6.88 -1.98 -2.38
C HIS A 305 -8.40 -2.23 -2.49
N TRP A 306 -8.82 -3.22 -3.26
CA TRP A 306 -10.23 -3.61 -3.47
C TRP A 306 -10.39 -5.14 -3.49
N GLY A 307 -11.64 -5.61 -3.51
CA GLY A 307 -11.96 -7.01 -3.77
C GLY A 307 -11.58 -8.01 -2.68
N THR A 308 -10.89 -7.60 -1.60
CA THR A 308 -10.31 -8.50 -0.59
C THR A 308 -10.95 -8.36 0.79
N PHE A 309 -10.92 -7.16 1.35
CA PHE A 309 -11.49 -6.83 2.66
C PHE A 309 -12.57 -5.77 2.50
N ARG A 310 -13.65 -5.87 3.28
CA ARG A 310 -14.62 -4.78 3.39
C ARG A 310 -14.22 -3.87 4.55
N LEU A 311 -13.43 -2.86 4.25
CA LEU A 311 -12.92 -1.91 5.24
C LEU A 311 -13.86 -0.71 5.40
N CYS A 312 -14.49 -0.26 4.30
CA CYS A 312 -15.38 0.88 4.21
C CYS A 312 -16.80 0.47 3.79
N ASP A 313 -17.63 1.40 3.35
CA ASP A 313 -19.06 1.13 3.18
C ASP A 313 -19.46 0.78 1.75
N GLU A 314 -18.64 1.08 0.73
CA GLU A 314 -18.89 0.62 -0.63
C GLU A 314 -18.73 -0.91 -0.75
N PRO A 315 -19.44 -1.54 -1.72
CA PRO A 315 -19.23 -2.95 -2.03
C PRO A 315 -17.81 -3.21 -2.55
N VAL A 316 -17.22 -4.34 -2.16
CA VAL A 316 -15.83 -4.66 -2.55
C VAL A 316 -15.63 -4.82 -4.06
N HIS A 317 -16.71 -4.96 -4.84
CA HIS A 317 -16.70 -5.05 -6.30
C HIS A 317 -16.95 -3.69 -6.99
N ALA A 318 -17.25 -2.62 -6.25
CA ALA A 318 -17.58 -1.31 -6.81
C ALA A 318 -16.59 -0.80 -7.87
N PRO A 319 -15.28 -1.01 -7.74
CA PRO A 319 -14.32 -0.57 -8.76
C PRO A 319 -14.53 -1.18 -10.14
N LEU A 320 -15.18 -2.34 -10.25
CA LEU A 320 -15.51 -2.95 -11.55
C LEU A 320 -16.49 -2.10 -12.37
N ASP A 321 -17.35 -1.33 -11.71
CA ASP A 321 -18.34 -0.46 -12.34
C ASP A 321 -17.87 1.00 -12.38
N GLU A 322 -17.22 1.48 -11.32
CA GLU A 322 -16.89 2.89 -11.16
C GLU A 322 -15.60 3.28 -11.91
N LEU A 323 -14.58 2.41 -11.98
CA LEU A 323 -13.36 2.74 -12.71
C LEU A 323 -13.58 2.95 -14.21
N PRO A 324 -14.39 2.13 -14.94
CA PRO A 324 -14.74 2.42 -16.32
C PRO A 324 -15.44 3.78 -16.50
N ARG A 325 -16.34 4.14 -15.58
CA ARG A 325 -17.04 5.43 -15.61
C ARG A 325 -16.06 6.59 -15.36
N ALA A 326 -15.15 6.45 -14.41
CA ALA A 326 -14.12 7.44 -14.12
C ALA A 326 -13.18 7.64 -15.32
N ARG A 327 -12.69 6.56 -15.93
CA ARG A 327 -11.87 6.64 -17.14
C ARG A 327 -12.59 7.37 -18.27
N ALA A 328 -13.86 7.06 -18.53
CA ALA A 328 -14.64 7.72 -19.56
C ALA A 328 -14.78 9.23 -19.30
N ARG A 329 -15.02 9.65 -18.04
CA ARG A 329 -15.06 11.07 -17.67
C ARG A 329 -13.77 11.83 -17.96
N HIS A 330 -12.63 11.18 -17.78
CA HIS A 330 -11.30 11.79 -17.95
C HIS A 330 -10.64 11.49 -19.30
N GLY A 331 -11.31 10.76 -20.21
CA GLY A 331 -10.77 10.40 -21.51
C GLY A 331 -9.56 9.45 -21.43
N VAL A 332 -9.45 8.64 -20.38
CA VAL A 332 -8.39 7.64 -20.21
C VAL A 332 -8.79 6.34 -20.89
N PRO A 333 -7.96 5.79 -21.80
CA PRO A 333 -8.24 4.52 -22.48
C PRO A 333 -8.40 3.34 -21.52
N ASP A 334 -9.22 2.37 -21.89
CA ASP A 334 -9.53 1.20 -21.07
C ASP A 334 -8.28 0.40 -20.68
N GLU A 335 -7.34 0.28 -21.59
CA GLU A 335 -6.07 -0.44 -21.39
C GLU A 335 -5.04 0.32 -20.55
N ALA A 336 -5.23 1.64 -20.34
CA ALA A 336 -4.27 2.46 -19.59
C ALA A 336 -4.48 2.42 -18.06
N PHE A 337 -5.70 2.08 -17.59
CA PHE A 337 -5.95 1.85 -16.19
C PHE A 337 -6.88 0.64 -16.01
N VAL A 338 -6.34 -0.45 -15.48
CA VAL A 338 -6.96 -1.76 -15.47
C VAL A 338 -7.19 -2.31 -14.07
N LEU A 339 -8.09 -3.30 -13.97
CA LEU A 339 -8.23 -4.15 -12.80
C LEU A 339 -7.84 -5.57 -13.20
N PHE A 340 -7.09 -6.24 -12.33
CA PHE A 340 -6.73 -7.65 -12.53
C PHE A 340 -7.67 -8.58 -11.76
N GLY A 341 -7.72 -9.84 -12.17
CA GLY A 341 -8.17 -10.92 -11.29
C GLY A 341 -7.09 -11.28 -10.27
N LEU A 342 -7.51 -11.83 -9.12
CA LEU A 342 -6.59 -12.37 -8.12
C LEU A 342 -5.73 -13.46 -8.75
N GLY A 343 -4.40 -13.41 -8.57
CA GLY A 343 -3.43 -14.32 -9.19
C GLY A 343 -3.02 -13.96 -10.63
N GLN A 344 -3.67 -12.96 -11.25
CA GLN A 344 -3.34 -12.57 -12.61
C GLN A 344 -1.94 -11.96 -12.67
N THR A 345 -1.12 -12.50 -13.59
CA THR A 345 0.21 -12.00 -13.92
C THR A 345 0.20 -11.33 -15.30
N ARG A 346 0.95 -10.23 -15.44
CA ARG A 346 1.22 -9.57 -16.71
C ARG A 346 2.71 -9.31 -16.86
N VAL A 347 3.26 -9.66 -18.03
CA VAL A 347 4.59 -9.22 -18.45
C VAL A 347 4.46 -7.78 -18.96
N LEU A 348 5.20 -6.86 -18.33
CA LEU A 348 5.17 -5.43 -18.65
C LEU A 348 6.27 -5.03 -19.61
N ALA A 349 7.47 -5.63 -19.45
CA ALA A 349 8.59 -5.49 -20.36
C ALA A 349 9.40 -6.79 -20.38
N ALA A 350 9.81 -7.21 -21.57
CA ALA A 350 10.70 -8.34 -21.72
C ALA A 350 12.16 -7.93 -21.45
N ALA A 351 12.94 -8.83 -20.89
CA ALA A 351 14.38 -8.62 -20.73
C ALA A 351 15.03 -8.36 -22.10
N THR A 352 15.92 -7.40 -22.15
CA THR A 352 16.78 -7.21 -23.33
C THR A 352 17.71 -8.41 -23.42
N ARG A 353 17.53 -9.23 -24.46
CA ARG A 353 18.38 -10.40 -24.75
C ARG A 353 19.68 -9.97 -25.39
#